data_4dc655c8977944781bf4dcbba5242078
#
_entry.id   4dc655c8977944781bf4dcbba5242078
#
_cell.length_a   1.000
_cell.length_b   1.000
_cell.length_c   1.000
_cell.angle_alpha   90.00
_cell.angle_beta   90.00
_cell.angle_gamma   90.00
#
_symmetry.space_group_name_H-M   'P 1'
#
loop_
_entity.id
_entity.type
_entity.pdbx_description
1 polymer ?
#
loop_
_entity_poly.entity_id
_entity_poly.type
_entity_poly.pdbx_seq_one_letter_code
_entity_poly.pdbx_strand_id
1 'polypeptide(L)'
;MVVPELPAEIRELKARAARFVEEHLYPAEERIAESGEIDRHEIHKLKDKARAAGFSNYNLPAEHGGPDLPMLAQVAIEEEGGKATNGLGFIVCERAPRELLELASPEQLERYVVPTFRHERMEAWAITEPGAGSDVGAIAATAEREGDEWVLNGEKWFVTGGDKADYLVVLVRAGDEQTLFFVDKDTPGVTLARTPRFMHDPYLYAHPEYKLEACRVPDANRIPSGGDEGAKKWFTVERLMIAARCCGAAERLIDVSRAFAASRQAFGASISQYQGVQFPLADSLTELAAARLLTYHAAHEFDVNPDAKIVHGKAAMAKLYASEMAGRVADRAVQILGGRGYMQESPVERHFRELRVDRIWEGTSEIQRVIIAGGLFKRGIAPYAGGVTA
;
A
#
# COMPACT_ATOMS: atom_id res chain seq x y z
N MET A 1 -18.85 9.52 18.16
CA MET A 1 -18.46 9.67 16.74
C MET A 1 -19.42 8.86 15.92
N VAL A 2 -20.24 9.49 15.10
CA VAL A 2 -21.01 8.80 14.07
C VAL A 2 -20.13 8.89 12.83
N VAL A 3 -19.70 7.75 12.26
CA VAL A 3 -19.13 7.78 10.92
C VAL A 3 -20.31 8.18 10.03
N PRO A 4 -20.30 9.37 9.42
CA PRO A 4 -21.40 9.76 8.57
C PRO A 4 -21.49 8.77 7.42
N GLU A 5 -22.69 8.54 6.93
CA GLU A 5 -22.88 7.82 5.68
C GLU A 5 -21.98 8.46 4.61
N LEU A 6 -21.25 7.65 3.85
CA LEU A 6 -20.36 8.19 2.82
C LEU A 6 -21.16 9.12 1.88
N PRO A 7 -20.60 10.27 1.49
CA PRO A 7 -21.20 11.12 0.48
C PRO A 7 -21.63 10.35 -0.76
N ALA A 8 -22.72 10.73 -1.39
CA ALA A 8 -23.28 10.01 -2.55
C ALA A 8 -22.25 9.79 -3.66
N GLU A 9 -21.43 10.83 -3.91
CA GLU A 9 -20.35 10.80 -4.91
C GLU A 9 -19.28 9.75 -4.58
N ILE A 10 -18.90 9.63 -3.31
CA ILE A 10 -17.91 8.61 -2.87
C ILE A 10 -18.53 7.22 -2.94
N ARG A 11 -19.81 7.05 -2.60
CA ARG A 11 -20.50 5.77 -2.76
C ARG A 11 -20.56 5.32 -4.22
N GLU A 12 -20.85 6.25 -5.14
CA GLU A 12 -20.85 5.96 -6.58
C GLU A 12 -19.44 5.59 -7.08
N LEU A 13 -18.42 6.34 -6.66
CA LEU A 13 -17.02 6.05 -6.98
C LEU A 13 -16.60 4.67 -6.49
N LYS A 14 -16.93 4.33 -5.24
CA LYS A 14 -16.69 3.00 -4.66
C LYS A 14 -17.40 1.90 -5.46
N ALA A 15 -18.66 2.10 -5.83
CA ALA A 15 -19.42 1.14 -6.64
C ALA A 15 -18.82 0.97 -8.05
N ARG A 16 -18.26 2.02 -8.66
CA ARG A 16 -17.54 1.92 -9.94
C ARG A 16 -16.25 1.11 -9.78
N ALA A 17 -15.49 1.34 -8.70
CA ALA A 17 -14.29 0.57 -8.40
C ALA A 17 -14.61 -0.92 -8.17
N ALA A 18 -15.68 -1.22 -7.42
CA ALA A 18 -16.16 -2.59 -7.21
C ALA A 18 -16.46 -3.29 -8.54
N ARG A 19 -17.24 -2.65 -9.41
CA ARG A 19 -17.53 -3.21 -10.75
C ARG A 19 -16.27 -3.45 -11.57
N PHE A 20 -15.30 -2.53 -11.54
CA PHE A 20 -14.05 -2.72 -12.26
C PHE A 20 -13.28 -3.94 -11.76
N VAL A 21 -13.21 -4.13 -10.44
CA VAL A 21 -12.57 -5.30 -9.82
C VAL A 21 -13.26 -6.59 -10.24
N GLU A 22 -14.57 -6.65 -10.14
CA GLU A 22 -15.37 -7.83 -10.50
C GLU A 22 -15.29 -8.17 -11.99
N GLU A 23 -15.44 -7.19 -12.87
CA GLU A 23 -15.49 -7.40 -14.32
C GLU A 23 -14.12 -7.61 -14.98
N HIS A 24 -13.05 -7.11 -14.35
CA HIS A 24 -11.74 -7.09 -15.01
C HIS A 24 -10.62 -7.77 -14.21
N LEU A 25 -10.59 -7.58 -12.88
CA LEU A 25 -9.48 -8.09 -12.09
C LEU A 25 -9.69 -9.55 -11.65
N TYR A 26 -10.91 -9.94 -11.27
CA TYR A 26 -11.20 -11.34 -10.93
C TYR A 26 -10.95 -12.30 -12.09
N PRO A 27 -11.39 -12.01 -13.35
CA PRO A 27 -11.02 -12.86 -14.48
C PRO A 27 -9.50 -12.91 -14.75
N ALA A 28 -8.77 -11.83 -14.47
CA ALA A 28 -7.32 -11.86 -14.59
C ALA A 28 -6.65 -12.74 -13.52
N GLU A 29 -7.16 -12.72 -12.28
CA GLU A 29 -6.71 -13.64 -11.22
C GLU A 29 -6.87 -15.12 -11.60
N GLU A 30 -8.01 -15.47 -12.21
CA GLU A 30 -8.27 -16.85 -12.65
C GLU A 30 -7.23 -17.29 -13.68
N ARG A 31 -6.93 -16.43 -14.67
CA ARG A 31 -5.89 -16.71 -15.67
C ARG A 31 -4.49 -16.84 -15.07
N ILE A 32 -4.16 -16.02 -14.07
CA ILE A 32 -2.89 -16.13 -13.35
C ILE A 32 -2.85 -17.44 -12.55
N ALA A 33 -3.95 -17.82 -11.91
CA ALA A 33 -4.02 -19.08 -11.17
C ALA A 33 -3.85 -20.31 -12.07
N GLU A 34 -4.37 -20.26 -13.29
CA GLU A 34 -4.24 -21.34 -14.30
C GLU A 34 -2.84 -21.39 -14.90
N SER A 35 -2.25 -20.24 -15.25
CA SER A 35 -0.95 -20.18 -15.94
C SER A 35 0.25 -20.19 -15.00
N GLY A 36 0.09 -19.73 -13.76
CA GLY A 36 1.17 -19.46 -12.81
C GLY A 36 1.99 -18.21 -13.11
N GLU A 37 1.59 -17.41 -14.11
CA GLU A 37 2.35 -16.25 -14.60
C GLU A 37 1.43 -15.03 -14.80
N ILE A 38 2.03 -13.85 -14.72
CA ILE A 38 1.36 -12.56 -15.03
C ILE A 38 1.69 -12.15 -16.47
N ASP A 39 0.70 -12.13 -17.34
CA ASP A 39 0.82 -11.62 -18.70
C ASP A 39 0.93 -10.07 -18.69
N ARG A 40 2.14 -9.58 -19.01
CA ARG A 40 2.43 -8.12 -19.04
C ARG A 40 1.55 -7.37 -20.05
N HIS A 41 1.22 -7.97 -21.18
CA HIS A 41 0.37 -7.33 -22.18
C HIS A 41 -1.06 -7.17 -21.69
N GLU A 42 -1.57 -8.17 -20.97
CA GLU A 42 -2.87 -8.07 -20.31
C GLU A 42 -2.86 -6.98 -19.23
N ILE A 43 -1.81 -6.90 -18.43
CA ILE A 43 -1.68 -5.85 -17.40
C ILE A 43 -1.70 -4.45 -18.01
N HIS A 44 -1.00 -4.21 -19.12
CA HIS A 44 -1.06 -2.92 -19.79
C HIS A 44 -2.48 -2.57 -20.23
N LYS A 45 -3.21 -3.51 -20.84
CA LYS A 45 -4.62 -3.30 -21.22
C LYS A 45 -5.52 -2.99 -20.03
N LEU A 46 -5.29 -3.67 -18.89
CA LEU A 46 -6.05 -3.43 -17.67
C LEU A 46 -5.76 -2.04 -17.09
N LYS A 47 -4.49 -1.61 -17.08
CA LYS A 47 -4.10 -0.25 -16.67
C LYS A 47 -4.75 0.81 -17.58
N ASP A 48 -4.74 0.63 -18.90
CA ASP A 48 -5.38 1.56 -19.83
C ASP A 48 -6.90 1.67 -19.59
N LYS A 49 -7.56 0.54 -19.31
CA LYS A 49 -8.97 0.54 -18.92
C LYS A 49 -9.22 1.27 -17.61
N ALA A 50 -8.37 1.05 -16.59
CA ALA A 50 -8.50 1.72 -15.30
C ALA A 50 -8.33 3.23 -15.44
N ARG A 51 -7.35 3.68 -16.23
CA ARG A 51 -7.13 5.10 -16.57
C ARG A 51 -8.33 5.70 -17.27
N ALA A 52 -8.86 5.02 -18.30
CA ALA A 52 -10.07 5.47 -19.00
C ALA A 52 -11.30 5.53 -18.07
N ALA A 53 -11.36 4.70 -17.03
CA ALA A 53 -12.39 4.72 -16.02
C ALA A 53 -12.16 5.75 -14.89
N GLY A 54 -11.04 6.49 -14.92
CA GLY A 54 -10.70 7.51 -13.92
C GLY A 54 -10.02 6.96 -12.66
N PHE A 55 -9.44 5.76 -12.72
CA PHE A 55 -8.72 5.12 -11.62
C PHE A 55 -7.19 5.24 -11.79
N SER A 56 -6.72 6.44 -12.09
CA SER A 56 -5.31 6.76 -12.14
C SER A 56 -5.08 8.18 -11.67
N ASN A 57 -3.99 8.41 -10.95
CA ASN A 57 -3.60 9.73 -10.45
C ASN A 57 -4.72 10.49 -9.71
N TYR A 58 -5.65 9.76 -9.11
CA TYR A 58 -6.84 10.37 -8.49
C TYR A 58 -6.51 11.24 -7.25
N ASN A 59 -5.30 11.13 -6.71
CA ASN A 59 -4.76 11.97 -5.64
C ASN A 59 -4.00 13.20 -6.16
N LEU A 60 -3.82 13.34 -7.48
CA LEU A 60 -3.08 14.44 -8.08
C LEU A 60 -3.90 15.74 -8.00
N PRO A 61 -3.30 16.89 -7.56
CA PRO A 61 -3.98 18.16 -7.52
C PRO A 61 -4.51 18.61 -8.88
N ALA A 62 -5.61 19.40 -8.87
CA ALA A 62 -6.26 19.89 -10.08
C ALA A 62 -5.36 20.76 -10.96
N GLU A 63 -4.45 21.52 -10.37
CA GLU A 63 -3.44 22.33 -11.07
C GLU A 63 -2.44 21.49 -11.89
N HIS A 64 -2.30 20.22 -11.54
CA HIS A 64 -1.50 19.23 -12.28
C HIS A 64 -2.36 18.27 -13.14
N GLY A 65 -3.65 18.58 -13.30
CA GLY A 65 -4.56 17.82 -14.16
C GLY A 65 -5.24 16.61 -13.50
N GLY A 66 -5.13 16.46 -12.18
CA GLY A 66 -5.79 15.40 -11.43
C GLY A 66 -7.16 15.81 -10.86
N PRO A 67 -7.93 14.85 -10.34
CA PRO A 67 -9.23 15.13 -9.69
C PRO A 67 -9.11 15.58 -8.23
N ASP A 68 -7.93 15.55 -7.65
CA ASP A 68 -7.63 15.92 -6.25
C ASP A 68 -8.60 15.30 -5.23
N LEU A 69 -8.84 14.00 -5.32
CA LEU A 69 -9.80 13.33 -4.46
C LEU A 69 -9.37 13.40 -2.99
N PRO A 70 -10.30 13.68 -2.06
CA PRO A 70 -10.03 13.66 -0.64
C PRO A 70 -9.64 12.23 -0.19
N MET A 71 -8.92 12.12 0.91
CA MET A 71 -8.45 10.84 1.47
C MET A 71 -9.58 9.85 1.70
N LEU A 72 -10.75 10.36 2.11
CA LEU A 72 -11.94 9.52 2.29
C LEU A 72 -12.37 8.82 1.00
N ALA A 73 -12.28 9.49 -0.15
CA ALA A 73 -12.58 8.91 -1.47
C ALA A 73 -11.48 7.94 -1.91
N GLN A 74 -10.21 8.28 -1.67
CA GLN A 74 -9.08 7.41 -1.97
C GLN A 74 -9.19 6.09 -1.22
N VAL A 75 -9.47 6.11 0.09
CA VAL A 75 -9.69 4.93 0.93
C VAL A 75 -10.84 4.06 0.40
N ALA A 76 -11.89 4.68 -0.13
CA ALA A 76 -13.01 3.93 -0.71
C ALA A 76 -12.63 3.16 -1.98
N ILE A 77 -11.77 3.72 -2.83
CA ILE A 77 -11.21 3.02 -4.00
C ILE A 77 -10.26 1.90 -3.57
N GLU A 78 -9.35 2.21 -2.65
CA GLU A 78 -8.35 1.26 -2.15
C GLU A 78 -8.99 0.04 -1.48
N GLU A 79 -10.10 0.22 -0.78
CA GLU A 79 -10.84 -0.89 -0.20
C GLU A 79 -11.35 -1.84 -1.28
N GLU A 80 -11.88 -1.35 -2.39
CA GLU A 80 -12.30 -2.21 -3.49
C GLU A 80 -11.13 -2.89 -4.18
N GLY A 81 -10.03 -2.15 -4.40
CA GLY A 81 -8.79 -2.73 -4.94
C GLY A 81 -8.23 -3.85 -4.07
N GLY A 82 -8.35 -3.73 -2.75
CA GLY A 82 -7.90 -4.75 -1.79
C GLY A 82 -8.62 -6.11 -1.93
N LYS A 83 -9.74 -6.16 -2.63
CA LYS A 83 -10.45 -7.42 -2.93
C LYS A 83 -9.71 -8.28 -3.95
N ALA A 84 -8.86 -7.69 -4.80
CA ALA A 84 -8.10 -8.42 -5.82
C ALA A 84 -6.77 -8.95 -5.26
N THR A 85 -6.38 -10.17 -5.70
CA THR A 85 -5.11 -10.83 -5.36
C THR A 85 -4.02 -10.55 -6.39
N ASN A 86 -2.83 -11.14 -6.20
CA ASN A 86 -1.65 -11.00 -7.09
C ASN A 86 -1.19 -9.54 -7.28
N GLY A 87 -1.54 -8.65 -6.36
CA GLY A 87 -1.28 -7.22 -6.47
C GLY A 87 -2.09 -6.52 -7.56
N LEU A 88 -3.06 -7.19 -8.20
CA LEU A 88 -3.87 -6.60 -9.29
C LEU A 88 -4.68 -5.39 -8.83
N GLY A 89 -5.00 -5.30 -7.53
CA GLY A 89 -5.66 -4.15 -6.96
C GLY A 89 -4.94 -2.82 -7.20
N PHE A 90 -3.61 -2.82 -7.32
CA PHE A 90 -2.85 -1.61 -7.67
C PHE A 90 -3.18 -1.03 -9.05
N ILE A 91 -3.87 -1.79 -9.91
CA ILE A 91 -4.34 -1.29 -11.21
C ILE A 91 -5.45 -0.24 -11.03
N VAL A 92 -6.36 -0.47 -10.09
CA VAL A 92 -7.45 0.47 -9.76
C VAL A 92 -7.03 1.46 -8.68
N CYS A 93 -5.93 1.18 -7.99
CA CYS A 93 -5.35 1.99 -6.93
C CYS A 93 -4.09 2.77 -7.39
N GLU A 94 -3.97 3.08 -8.68
CA GLU A 94 -2.80 3.79 -9.22
C GLU A 94 -2.82 5.25 -8.78
N ARG A 95 -1.89 5.64 -7.89
CA ARG A 95 -1.75 6.99 -7.36
C ARG A 95 -0.49 7.68 -7.89
N ALA A 96 -0.55 8.99 -8.06
CA ALA A 96 0.63 9.78 -8.32
C ALA A 96 1.52 9.88 -7.07
N PRO A 97 2.85 9.96 -7.20
CA PRO A 97 3.77 10.28 -6.09
C PRO A 97 3.66 11.77 -5.71
N ARG A 98 2.49 12.16 -5.21
CA ARG A 98 2.12 13.56 -4.89
C ARG A 98 3.12 14.23 -3.94
N GLU A 99 3.72 13.47 -3.05
CA GLU A 99 4.68 13.97 -2.08
C GLU A 99 5.90 14.62 -2.73
N LEU A 100 6.26 14.14 -3.92
CA LEU A 100 7.36 14.71 -4.69
C LEU A 100 7.07 16.14 -5.20
N LEU A 101 5.80 16.56 -5.30
CA LEU A 101 5.44 17.94 -5.65
C LEU A 101 5.90 18.95 -4.59
N GLU A 102 5.92 18.54 -3.33
CA GLU A 102 6.30 19.40 -2.21
C GLU A 102 7.82 19.37 -1.94
N LEU A 103 8.51 18.33 -2.42
CA LEU A 103 9.91 18.05 -2.10
C LEU A 103 10.87 18.46 -3.22
N ALA A 104 10.47 18.31 -4.48
CA ALA A 104 11.33 18.48 -5.63
C ALA A 104 11.44 19.96 -6.06
N SER A 105 12.59 20.32 -6.64
CA SER A 105 12.78 21.62 -7.28
C SER A 105 11.96 21.73 -8.59
N PRO A 106 11.71 22.95 -9.13
CA PRO A 106 11.04 23.10 -10.40
C PRO A 106 11.64 22.29 -11.55
N GLU A 107 12.95 22.21 -11.62
CA GLU A 107 13.69 21.46 -12.64
C GLU A 107 13.53 19.96 -12.45
N GLN A 108 13.50 19.51 -11.20
CA GLN A 108 13.26 18.09 -10.85
C GLN A 108 11.80 17.71 -11.14
N LEU A 109 10.85 18.61 -10.88
CA LEU A 109 9.45 18.40 -11.24
C LEU A 109 9.30 18.17 -12.74
N GLU A 110 9.90 19.01 -13.56
CA GLU A 110 9.83 18.91 -15.02
C GLU A 110 10.51 17.62 -15.54
N ARG A 111 11.65 17.24 -14.97
CA ARG A 111 12.45 16.10 -15.44
C ARG A 111 11.93 14.75 -15.00
N TYR A 112 11.45 14.65 -13.75
CA TYR A 112 11.11 13.37 -13.10
C TYR A 112 9.62 13.25 -12.80
N VAL A 113 9.02 14.23 -12.12
CA VAL A 113 7.72 14.08 -11.50
C VAL A 113 6.58 14.25 -12.50
N VAL A 114 6.62 15.29 -13.35
CA VAL A 114 5.60 15.54 -14.38
C VAL A 114 5.53 14.39 -15.40
N PRO A 115 6.66 13.88 -15.94
CA PRO A 115 6.62 12.69 -16.81
C PRO A 115 6.04 11.46 -16.12
N THR A 116 6.24 11.29 -14.80
CA THR A 116 5.62 10.19 -14.03
C THR A 116 4.10 10.34 -13.99
N PHE A 117 3.58 11.54 -13.75
CA PHE A 117 2.13 11.79 -13.80
C PHE A 117 1.53 11.52 -15.18
N ARG A 118 2.30 11.71 -16.23
CA ARG A 118 1.89 11.40 -17.62
C ARG A 118 2.08 9.94 -18.02
N HIS A 119 2.55 9.11 -17.08
CA HIS A 119 2.91 7.70 -17.34
C HIS A 119 4.00 7.52 -18.41
N GLU A 120 4.81 8.54 -18.64
CA GLU A 120 5.97 8.52 -19.54
C GLU A 120 7.21 7.95 -18.85
N ARG A 121 7.25 8.05 -17.51
CA ARG A 121 8.30 7.49 -16.65
C ARG A 121 7.67 6.82 -15.43
N MET A 122 8.42 5.92 -14.80
CA MET A 122 8.04 5.22 -13.57
C MET A 122 9.13 5.39 -12.52
N GLU A 123 8.74 5.79 -11.32
CA GLU A 123 9.58 5.85 -10.14
C GLU A 123 9.59 4.53 -9.37
N ALA A 124 10.65 4.33 -8.57
CA ALA A 124 10.63 3.39 -7.46
C ALA A 124 11.40 3.95 -6.26
N TRP A 125 10.85 3.73 -5.06
CA TRP A 125 11.45 4.22 -3.83
C TRP A 125 12.46 3.21 -3.26
N ALA A 126 13.68 3.65 -3.04
CA ALA A 126 14.81 2.86 -2.57
C ALA A 126 15.26 3.33 -1.17
N ILE A 127 14.61 2.81 -0.12
CA ILE A 127 14.79 3.25 1.27
C ILE A 127 15.46 2.16 2.09
N THR A 128 14.86 0.97 2.15
CA THR A 128 15.28 -0.15 3.00
C THR A 128 16.66 -0.70 2.62
N GLU A 129 17.41 -1.14 3.62
CA GLU A 129 18.74 -1.75 3.46
C GLU A 129 18.83 -3.09 4.21
N PRO A 130 19.86 -3.92 3.98
CA PRO A 130 20.06 -5.16 4.74
C PRO A 130 20.04 -4.99 6.26
N GLY A 131 20.60 -3.87 6.75
CA GLY A 131 20.70 -3.54 8.17
C GLY A 131 19.65 -2.56 8.67
N ALA A 132 18.82 -1.97 7.81
CA ALA A 132 17.92 -0.88 8.15
C ALA A 132 16.53 -1.06 7.52
N GLY A 133 15.63 -1.70 8.26
CA GLY A 133 14.20 -1.84 7.91
C GLY A 133 13.34 -0.95 8.81
N SER A 134 12.94 -1.46 9.98
CA SER A 134 12.14 -0.69 10.95
C SER A 134 12.87 0.55 11.49
N ASP A 135 14.18 0.46 11.65
CA ASP A 135 15.04 1.57 12.02
C ASP A 135 15.60 2.25 10.77
N VAL A 136 14.80 3.12 10.15
CA VAL A 136 15.21 3.90 8.99
C VAL A 136 16.37 4.87 9.35
N GLY A 137 16.53 5.21 10.63
CA GLY A 137 17.65 6.03 11.11
C GLY A 137 19.01 5.36 10.95
N ALA A 138 19.05 4.03 10.87
CA ALA A 138 20.27 3.22 10.78
C ALA A 138 20.74 2.95 9.33
N ILE A 139 20.21 3.65 8.32
CA ILE A 139 20.69 3.48 6.93
C ILE A 139 22.18 3.74 6.83
N ALA A 140 22.87 2.90 6.07
CA ALA A 140 24.32 2.91 5.89
C ALA A 140 24.76 3.38 4.49
N ALA A 141 23.87 3.39 3.49
CA ALA A 141 24.17 3.95 2.18
C ALA A 141 24.53 5.44 2.30
N THR A 142 25.61 5.84 1.62
CA THR A 142 26.20 7.18 1.73
C THR A 142 26.12 7.97 0.43
N ALA A 143 26.17 9.28 0.56
CA ALA A 143 26.46 10.21 -0.52
C ALA A 143 27.59 11.16 -0.08
N GLU A 144 28.68 11.18 -0.85
CA GLU A 144 29.82 12.06 -0.63
C GLU A 144 29.90 13.08 -1.75
N ARG A 145 30.11 14.38 -1.39
CA ARG A 145 30.16 15.44 -2.39
C ARG A 145 31.54 15.52 -3.01
N GLU A 146 31.61 15.47 -4.34
CA GLU A 146 32.80 15.68 -5.13
C GLU A 146 32.57 16.78 -6.18
N GLY A 147 32.92 18.03 -5.85
CA GLY A 147 32.66 19.19 -6.72
C GLY A 147 31.18 19.46 -6.87
N ASP A 148 30.66 19.38 -8.11
CA ASP A 148 29.25 19.58 -8.47
C ASP A 148 28.46 18.26 -8.56
N GLU A 149 29.05 17.15 -8.13
CA GLU A 149 28.45 15.83 -8.12
C GLU A 149 28.45 15.24 -6.71
N TRP A 150 27.63 14.21 -6.56
CA TRP A 150 27.60 13.33 -5.40
C TRP A 150 27.93 11.89 -5.82
N VAL A 151 28.70 11.21 -5.02
CA VAL A 151 29.07 9.80 -5.19
C VAL A 151 28.29 8.98 -4.18
N LEU A 152 27.35 8.17 -4.68
CA LEU A 152 26.48 7.33 -3.87
C LEU A 152 27.07 5.91 -3.79
N ASN A 153 27.08 5.35 -2.57
CA ASN A 153 27.50 3.97 -2.31
C ASN A 153 26.56 3.30 -1.31
N GLY A 154 26.26 2.02 -1.54
CA GLY A 154 25.44 1.20 -0.62
C GLY A 154 24.55 0.19 -1.30
N GLU A 155 23.66 -0.40 -0.53
CA GLU A 155 22.68 -1.39 -1.00
C GLU A 155 21.26 -0.96 -0.63
N LYS A 156 20.29 -1.20 -1.52
CA LYS A 156 18.87 -0.95 -1.27
C LYS A 156 18.06 -2.20 -1.55
N TRP A 157 17.22 -2.57 -0.58
CA TRP A 157 16.43 -3.77 -0.61
C TRP A 157 14.94 -3.50 -0.76
N PHE A 158 14.23 -4.45 -1.38
CA PHE A 158 12.76 -4.42 -1.52
C PHE A 158 12.24 -3.18 -2.26
N VAL A 159 12.95 -2.80 -3.34
CA VAL A 159 12.59 -1.64 -4.17
C VAL A 159 11.40 -2.01 -5.06
N THR A 160 10.19 -1.79 -4.56
CA THR A 160 8.94 -2.18 -5.24
C THR A 160 8.83 -1.56 -6.62
N GLY A 161 8.64 -2.40 -7.65
CA GLY A 161 8.56 -1.96 -9.05
C GLY A 161 9.89 -1.55 -9.67
N GLY A 162 11.00 -1.65 -8.93
CA GLY A 162 12.32 -1.22 -9.39
C GLY A 162 12.80 -1.90 -10.68
N ASP A 163 12.37 -3.14 -10.94
CA ASP A 163 12.64 -3.83 -12.20
C ASP A 163 12.11 -3.10 -13.45
N LYS A 164 11.04 -2.31 -13.29
CA LYS A 164 10.36 -1.56 -14.34
C LYS A 164 10.59 -0.05 -14.25
N ALA A 165 11.09 0.44 -13.14
CA ALA A 165 11.31 1.86 -12.92
C ALA A 165 12.32 2.45 -13.92
N ASP A 166 12.13 3.71 -14.29
CA ASP A 166 13.07 4.52 -15.09
C ASP A 166 14.07 5.26 -14.20
N TYR A 167 13.65 5.55 -12.97
CA TYR A 167 14.51 6.18 -11.96
C TYR A 167 14.15 5.72 -10.54
N LEU A 168 15.10 5.88 -9.64
CA LEU A 168 14.96 5.58 -8.23
C LEU A 168 14.93 6.88 -7.41
N VAL A 169 14.08 6.93 -6.38
CA VAL A 169 14.14 7.93 -5.30
C VAL A 169 14.89 7.29 -4.15
N VAL A 170 16.17 7.63 -4.01
CA VAL A 170 17.11 6.92 -3.14
C VAL A 170 17.35 7.71 -1.86
N LEU A 171 17.07 7.10 -0.70
CA LEU A 171 17.40 7.67 0.60
C LEU A 171 18.83 7.26 0.99
N VAL A 172 19.69 8.23 1.27
CA VAL A 172 21.09 8.02 1.68
C VAL A 172 21.48 8.97 2.80
N ARG A 173 22.61 8.69 3.43
CA ARG A 173 23.26 9.56 4.40
C ARG A 173 24.28 10.46 3.70
N ALA A 174 24.11 11.78 3.85
CA ALA A 174 25.07 12.80 3.40
C ALA A 174 25.64 13.49 4.65
N GLY A 175 26.81 13.06 5.11
CA GLY A 175 27.33 13.43 6.44
C GLY A 175 26.41 12.89 7.56
N ASP A 176 25.93 13.79 8.43
CA ASP A 176 25.04 13.44 9.54
C ASP A 176 23.56 13.49 9.16
N GLU A 177 23.21 13.92 7.95
CA GLU A 177 21.83 14.10 7.50
C GLU A 177 21.41 12.98 6.55
N GLN A 178 20.14 12.62 6.60
CA GLN A 178 19.50 11.79 5.58
C GLN A 178 18.92 12.69 4.48
N THR A 179 19.14 12.32 3.23
CA THR A 179 18.66 13.07 2.08
C THR A 179 18.21 12.12 0.95
N LEU A 180 17.36 12.61 0.07
CA LEU A 180 16.87 11.88 -1.08
C LEU A 180 17.55 12.37 -2.35
N PHE A 181 17.77 11.44 -3.28
CA PHE A 181 18.27 11.72 -4.61
C PHE A 181 17.38 11.08 -5.67
N PHE A 182 17.17 11.80 -6.78
CA PHE A 182 16.72 11.19 -8.01
C PHE A 182 17.92 10.54 -8.71
N VAL A 183 17.81 9.25 -8.98
CA VAL A 183 18.88 8.47 -9.63
C VAL A 183 18.29 7.75 -10.85
N ASP A 184 18.65 8.15 -12.06
CA ASP A 184 18.25 7.44 -13.27
C ASP A 184 18.81 6.00 -13.23
N LYS A 185 18.01 5.02 -13.60
CA LYS A 185 18.38 3.60 -13.43
C LYS A 185 19.56 3.15 -14.29
N ASP A 186 19.83 3.86 -15.38
CA ASP A 186 20.97 3.64 -16.27
C ASP A 186 22.24 4.38 -15.84
N THR A 187 22.21 5.10 -14.72
CA THR A 187 23.40 5.76 -14.16
C THR A 187 24.49 4.75 -13.89
N PRO A 188 25.75 4.96 -14.37
CA PRO A 188 26.87 4.10 -14.06
C PRO A 188 27.04 3.89 -12.54
N GLY A 189 27.20 2.64 -12.13
CA GLY A 189 27.26 2.27 -10.71
C GLY A 189 25.94 1.88 -10.10
N VAL A 190 24.80 2.01 -10.81
CA VAL A 190 23.51 1.44 -10.40
C VAL A 190 23.39 0.02 -10.95
N THR A 191 23.19 -0.96 -10.08
CA THR A 191 23.04 -2.36 -10.48
C THR A 191 21.85 -3.00 -9.79
N LEU A 192 20.92 -3.59 -10.56
CA LEU A 192 19.94 -4.50 -10.03
C LEU A 192 20.67 -5.80 -9.65
N ALA A 193 20.86 -6.06 -8.36
CA ALA A 193 21.67 -7.16 -7.86
C ALA A 193 20.94 -8.51 -7.98
N ARG A 194 19.67 -8.53 -7.58
CA ARG A 194 18.78 -9.71 -7.73
C ARG A 194 17.32 -9.33 -7.52
N THR A 195 16.43 -10.22 -7.93
CA THR A 195 15.00 -10.14 -7.65
C THR A 195 14.61 -11.36 -6.82
N PRO A 196 14.48 -11.22 -5.48
CA PRO A 196 14.08 -12.32 -4.62
C PRO A 196 12.63 -12.71 -4.87
N ARG A 197 12.30 -13.99 -4.59
CA ARG A 197 10.93 -14.49 -4.61
C ARG A 197 10.31 -14.38 -3.21
N PHE A 198 9.01 -14.06 -3.17
CA PHE A 198 8.27 -13.84 -1.94
C PHE A 198 7.10 -14.82 -1.78
N MET A 199 6.48 -14.83 -0.61
CA MET A 199 5.29 -15.66 -0.35
C MET A 199 4.13 -15.36 -1.29
N HIS A 200 4.01 -14.14 -1.78
CA HIS A 200 2.93 -13.68 -2.63
C HIS A 200 3.15 -13.91 -4.14
N ASP A 201 4.26 -14.50 -4.56
CA ASP A 201 4.50 -14.76 -5.99
C ASP A 201 3.47 -15.76 -6.57
N PRO A 202 2.98 -15.51 -7.81
CA PRO A 202 3.27 -14.37 -8.68
C PRO A 202 2.55 -13.08 -8.23
N TYR A 203 3.22 -11.93 -8.39
CA TYR A 203 2.72 -10.62 -7.96
C TYR A 203 3.00 -9.56 -9.03
N LEU A 204 2.14 -8.54 -9.11
CA LEU A 204 2.20 -7.48 -10.14
C LEU A 204 3.55 -6.77 -10.17
N TYR A 205 4.11 -6.48 -9.00
CA TYR A 205 5.39 -5.81 -8.84
C TYR A 205 6.43 -6.72 -8.23
N ALA A 206 7.63 -6.74 -8.82
CA ALA A 206 8.80 -7.31 -8.19
C ALA A 206 9.36 -6.34 -7.13
N HIS A 207 10.19 -6.87 -6.23
CA HIS A 207 10.84 -6.10 -5.17
C HIS A 207 12.36 -6.36 -5.21
N PRO A 208 13.06 -5.88 -6.26
CA PRO A 208 14.49 -6.14 -6.43
C PRO A 208 15.36 -5.49 -5.36
N GLU A 209 16.58 -5.98 -5.29
CA GLU A 209 17.68 -5.43 -4.51
C GLU A 209 18.64 -4.69 -5.46
N TYR A 210 19.09 -3.52 -5.05
CA TYR A 210 20.00 -2.68 -5.81
C TYR A 210 21.32 -2.46 -5.09
N LYS A 211 22.39 -2.35 -5.88
CA LYS A 211 23.70 -1.85 -5.43
C LYS A 211 24.01 -0.52 -6.09
N LEU A 212 24.60 0.36 -5.30
CA LEU A 212 25.14 1.63 -5.73
C LEU A 212 26.65 1.56 -5.46
N GLU A 213 27.46 1.60 -6.52
CA GLU A 213 28.91 1.47 -6.44
C GLU A 213 29.55 2.64 -7.21
N ALA A 214 30.09 3.61 -6.47
CA ALA A 214 30.60 4.87 -7.02
C ALA A 214 29.61 5.54 -8.00
N CYS A 215 28.32 5.48 -7.69
CA CYS A 215 27.25 6.02 -8.52
C CYS A 215 27.28 7.54 -8.46
N ARG A 216 27.66 8.18 -9.57
CA ARG A 216 27.79 9.64 -9.67
C ARG A 216 26.51 10.27 -10.15
N VAL A 217 26.01 11.24 -9.39
CA VAL A 217 24.81 12.01 -9.73
C VAL A 217 25.08 13.51 -9.57
N PRO A 218 24.55 14.38 -10.44
CA PRO A 218 24.66 15.82 -10.29
C PRO A 218 24.05 16.33 -8.98
N ASP A 219 24.57 17.44 -8.44
CA ASP A 219 23.97 18.11 -7.28
C ASP A 219 22.50 18.50 -7.52
N ALA A 220 22.13 18.80 -8.77
CA ALA A 220 20.76 19.06 -9.18
C ALA A 220 19.79 17.88 -8.97
N ASN A 221 20.28 16.67 -8.76
CA ASN A 221 19.45 15.49 -8.48
C ASN A 221 19.17 15.32 -6.98
N ARG A 222 19.84 16.06 -6.11
CA ARG A 222 19.54 16.07 -4.66
C ARG A 222 18.20 16.77 -4.43
N ILE A 223 17.31 16.12 -3.69
CA ILE A 223 16.03 16.73 -3.30
C ILE A 223 16.30 17.76 -2.20
N PRO A 224 15.92 19.05 -2.39
CA PRO A 224 16.43 20.17 -1.58
C PRO A 224 15.97 20.15 -0.12
N SER A 225 14.81 19.56 0.19
CA SER A 225 14.18 19.69 1.52
C SER A 225 13.39 18.47 1.93
N GLY A 226 13.27 18.28 3.25
CA GLY A 226 12.13 17.56 3.81
C GLY A 226 12.23 16.04 3.83
N GLY A 227 13.39 15.43 3.78
CA GLY A 227 13.51 13.96 3.83
C GLY A 227 12.72 13.33 4.98
N ASP A 228 12.72 13.91 6.17
CA ASP A 228 12.02 13.39 7.35
C ASP A 228 10.52 13.74 7.37
N GLU A 229 10.11 14.96 7.05
CA GLU A 229 8.68 15.36 7.06
C GLU A 229 7.91 14.81 5.86
N GLY A 230 8.50 14.85 4.67
CA GLY A 230 7.91 14.27 3.47
C GLY A 230 7.74 12.75 3.59
N ALA A 231 8.75 12.06 4.12
CA ALA A 231 8.66 10.63 4.39
C ALA A 231 7.55 10.31 5.42
N LYS A 232 7.40 11.10 6.48
CA LYS A 232 6.33 10.91 7.47
C LYS A 232 4.94 11.10 6.88
N LYS A 233 4.76 12.09 5.99
CA LYS A 233 3.50 12.32 5.29
C LYS A 233 3.17 11.15 4.38
N TRP A 234 4.14 10.70 3.56
CA TRP A 234 4.02 9.53 2.69
C TRP A 234 3.64 8.27 3.49
N PHE A 235 4.37 7.96 4.57
CA PHE A 235 4.04 6.82 5.43
C PHE A 235 2.63 6.91 6.04
N THR A 236 2.13 8.11 6.32
CA THR A 236 0.78 8.28 6.87
C THR A 236 -0.27 7.89 5.84
N VAL A 237 -0.08 8.31 4.59
CA VAL A 237 -0.94 7.96 3.45
C VAL A 237 -0.90 6.45 3.21
N GLU A 238 0.29 5.85 3.06
CA GLU A 238 0.42 4.41 2.78
C GLU A 238 -0.22 3.53 3.86
N ARG A 239 -0.15 3.93 5.13
CA ARG A 239 -0.82 3.20 6.22
C ARG A 239 -2.34 3.19 6.08
N LEU A 240 -2.93 4.30 5.64
CA LEU A 240 -4.37 4.36 5.36
C LEU A 240 -4.75 3.49 4.17
N MET A 241 -3.93 3.49 3.12
CA MET A 241 -4.15 2.64 1.94
C MET A 241 -4.06 1.15 2.29
N ILE A 242 -3.05 0.74 3.06
CA ILE A 242 -2.94 -0.65 3.54
C ILE A 242 -4.15 -1.02 4.40
N ALA A 243 -4.58 -0.16 5.31
CA ALA A 243 -5.75 -0.42 6.15
C ALA A 243 -7.01 -0.63 5.31
N ALA A 244 -7.20 0.17 4.27
CA ALA A 244 -8.32 0.04 3.34
C ALA A 244 -8.27 -1.26 2.55
N ARG A 245 -7.13 -1.59 1.94
CA ARG A 245 -6.94 -2.85 1.21
C ARG A 245 -7.18 -4.08 2.09
N CYS A 246 -6.71 -4.05 3.34
CA CYS A 246 -6.99 -5.10 4.33
C CYS A 246 -8.49 -5.28 4.61
N CYS A 247 -9.26 -4.18 4.66
CA CYS A 247 -10.72 -4.24 4.82
C CYS A 247 -11.39 -4.89 3.60
N GLY A 248 -10.99 -4.52 2.39
CA GLY A 248 -11.49 -5.11 1.15
C GLY A 248 -11.20 -6.59 1.03
N ALA A 249 -9.96 -6.99 1.30
CA ALA A 249 -9.56 -8.40 1.31
C ALA A 249 -10.36 -9.22 2.33
N ALA A 250 -10.54 -8.69 3.55
CA ALA A 250 -11.34 -9.35 4.58
C ALA A 250 -12.81 -9.50 4.17
N GLU A 251 -13.41 -8.49 3.55
CA GLU A 251 -14.79 -8.57 3.02
C GLU A 251 -14.92 -9.72 2.01
N ARG A 252 -14.03 -9.79 1.02
CA ARG A 252 -14.04 -10.86 0.02
C ARG A 252 -13.87 -12.25 0.67
N LEU A 253 -12.94 -12.38 1.61
CA LEU A 253 -12.70 -13.63 2.32
C LEU A 253 -13.90 -14.09 3.12
N ILE A 254 -14.62 -13.19 3.77
CA ILE A 254 -15.86 -13.48 4.50
C ILE A 254 -16.94 -13.93 3.52
N ASP A 255 -17.13 -13.24 2.40
CA ASP A 255 -18.13 -13.58 1.40
C ASP A 255 -17.89 -14.95 0.75
N VAL A 256 -16.65 -15.23 0.33
CA VAL A 256 -16.27 -16.53 -0.23
C VAL A 256 -16.49 -17.64 0.80
N SER A 257 -16.09 -17.42 2.06
CA SER A 257 -16.27 -18.41 3.14
C SER A 257 -17.75 -18.65 3.44
N ARG A 258 -18.56 -17.59 3.49
CA ARG A 258 -20.03 -17.65 3.70
C ARG A 258 -20.70 -18.44 2.57
N ALA A 259 -20.38 -18.12 1.32
CA ALA A 259 -20.95 -18.80 0.16
C ALA A 259 -20.57 -20.29 0.13
N PHE A 260 -19.31 -20.59 0.40
CA PHE A 260 -18.85 -21.97 0.52
C PHE A 260 -19.57 -22.72 1.65
N ALA A 261 -19.65 -22.12 2.84
CA ALA A 261 -20.28 -22.74 4.00
C ALA A 261 -21.77 -23.03 3.76
N ALA A 262 -22.48 -22.16 3.03
CA ALA A 262 -23.88 -22.35 2.67
C ALA A 262 -24.10 -23.51 1.70
N SER A 263 -23.17 -23.77 0.77
CA SER A 263 -23.29 -24.81 -0.25
C SER A 263 -22.71 -26.16 0.16
N ARG A 264 -21.67 -26.19 1.00
CA ARG A 264 -20.95 -27.40 1.38
C ARG A 264 -21.76 -28.24 2.38
N GLN A 265 -21.99 -29.50 2.03
CA GLN A 265 -22.68 -30.47 2.89
C GLN A 265 -21.65 -31.35 3.64
N ALA A 266 -21.88 -31.54 4.93
CA ALA A 266 -21.15 -32.50 5.77
C ALA A 266 -22.01 -32.92 6.97
N PHE A 267 -21.90 -34.17 7.40
CA PHE A 267 -22.66 -34.72 8.53
C PHE A 267 -24.17 -34.51 8.42
N GLY A 268 -24.71 -34.58 7.20
CA GLY A 268 -26.13 -34.49 6.94
C GLY A 268 -26.74 -33.08 6.83
N ALA A 269 -25.92 -32.04 6.92
CA ALA A 269 -26.38 -30.65 6.81
C ALA A 269 -25.35 -29.74 6.11
N SER A 270 -25.79 -28.54 5.70
CA SER A 270 -24.87 -27.49 5.29
C SER A 270 -23.94 -27.13 6.45
N ILE A 271 -22.63 -26.96 6.18
CA ILE A 271 -21.68 -26.63 7.24
C ILE A 271 -21.95 -25.26 7.87
N SER A 272 -22.72 -24.39 7.23
CA SER A 272 -23.19 -23.12 7.79
C SER A 272 -24.11 -23.30 9.02
N GLN A 273 -24.64 -24.50 9.27
CA GLN A 273 -25.47 -24.78 10.43
C GLN A 273 -24.67 -25.12 11.69
N TYR A 274 -23.36 -25.33 11.57
CA TYR A 274 -22.52 -25.68 12.69
C TYR A 274 -21.85 -24.45 13.33
N GLN A 275 -21.94 -24.34 14.67
CA GLN A 275 -21.35 -23.22 15.41
C GLN A 275 -19.84 -23.08 15.18
N GLY A 276 -19.13 -24.21 14.98
CA GLY A 276 -17.69 -24.20 14.64
C GLY A 276 -17.36 -23.45 13.34
N VAL A 277 -18.33 -23.21 12.45
CA VAL A 277 -18.22 -22.40 11.24
C VAL A 277 -18.84 -21.01 11.43
N GLN A 278 -19.96 -20.93 12.16
CA GLN A 278 -20.65 -19.66 12.40
C GLN A 278 -19.83 -18.69 13.23
N PHE A 279 -19.15 -19.15 14.30
CA PHE A 279 -18.38 -18.28 15.21
C PHE A 279 -17.21 -17.60 14.50
N PRO A 280 -16.33 -18.28 13.74
CA PRO A 280 -15.28 -17.63 12.96
C PRO A 280 -15.79 -16.59 11.97
N LEU A 281 -16.96 -16.81 11.34
CA LEU A 281 -17.57 -15.83 10.44
C LEU A 281 -18.12 -14.62 11.19
N ALA A 282 -18.76 -14.83 12.34
CA ALA A 282 -19.28 -13.75 13.19
C ALA A 282 -18.14 -12.88 13.74
N ASP A 283 -17.08 -13.50 14.22
CA ASP A 283 -15.87 -12.79 14.68
C ASP A 283 -15.23 -11.98 13.53
N SER A 284 -15.09 -12.61 12.37
CA SER A 284 -14.50 -11.95 11.18
C SER A 284 -15.31 -10.74 10.74
N LEU A 285 -16.64 -10.83 10.72
CA LEU A 285 -17.51 -9.71 10.36
C LEU A 285 -17.44 -8.58 11.40
N THR A 286 -17.39 -8.93 12.69
CA THR A 286 -17.27 -7.95 13.78
C THR A 286 -15.94 -7.21 13.72
N GLU A 287 -14.84 -7.94 13.52
CA GLU A 287 -13.51 -7.37 13.39
C GLU A 287 -13.38 -6.49 12.12
N LEU A 288 -13.95 -6.92 10.99
CA LEU A 288 -14.00 -6.11 9.77
C LEU A 288 -14.76 -4.79 10.00
N ALA A 289 -15.92 -4.84 10.64
CA ALA A 289 -16.70 -3.63 10.95
C ALA A 289 -15.88 -2.64 11.79
N ALA A 290 -15.17 -3.12 12.81
CA ALA A 290 -14.31 -2.29 13.64
C ALA A 290 -13.12 -1.71 12.84
N ALA A 291 -12.45 -2.52 12.01
CA ALA A 291 -11.34 -2.08 11.17
C ALA A 291 -11.76 -1.00 10.18
N ARG A 292 -12.91 -1.20 9.53
CA ARG A 292 -13.49 -0.26 8.58
C ARG A 292 -13.82 1.07 9.24
N LEU A 293 -14.45 1.06 10.41
CA LEU A 293 -14.73 2.27 11.17
C LEU A 293 -13.46 3.04 11.52
N LEU A 294 -12.41 2.37 11.99
CA LEU A 294 -11.12 3.01 12.29
C LEU A 294 -10.48 3.61 11.03
N THR A 295 -10.51 2.89 9.91
CA THR A 295 -9.89 3.30 8.65
C THR A 295 -10.58 4.53 8.07
N TYR A 296 -11.90 4.50 7.94
CA TYR A 296 -12.67 5.64 7.40
C TYR A 296 -12.65 6.85 8.32
N HIS A 297 -12.63 6.62 9.65
CA HIS A 297 -12.44 7.72 10.59
C HIS A 297 -11.07 8.37 10.43
N ALA A 298 -9.99 7.59 10.32
CA ALA A 298 -8.65 8.12 10.16
C ALA A 298 -8.49 8.85 8.80
N ALA A 299 -9.15 8.36 7.74
CA ALA A 299 -9.20 9.04 6.44
C ALA A 299 -9.93 10.38 6.52
N HIS A 300 -11.09 10.43 7.17
CA HIS A 300 -11.80 11.69 7.40
C HIS A 300 -10.97 12.69 8.21
N GLU A 301 -10.30 12.23 9.27
CA GLU A 301 -9.40 13.07 10.04
C GLU A 301 -8.22 13.59 9.23
N PHE A 302 -7.71 12.82 8.27
CA PHE A 302 -6.68 13.28 7.34
C PHE A 302 -7.16 14.49 6.52
N ASP A 303 -8.41 14.49 6.10
CA ASP A 303 -8.99 15.57 5.29
C ASP A 303 -9.31 16.84 6.07
N VAL A 304 -9.61 16.73 7.40
CA VAL A 304 -10.16 17.87 8.16
C VAL A 304 -9.31 18.30 9.36
N ASN A 305 -8.42 17.45 9.87
CA ASN A 305 -7.66 17.75 11.09
C ASN A 305 -6.30 18.38 10.76
N PRO A 306 -6.00 19.60 11.19
CA PRO A 306 -4.74 20.26 10.89
C PRO A 306 -3.54 19.69 11.67
N ASP A 307 -3.75 18.89 12.73
CA ASP A 307 -2.66 18.27 13.50
C ASP A 307 -2.19 16.97 12.84
N ALA A 308 -1.21 17.09 11.94
CA ALA A 308 -0.61 15.96 11.23
C ALA A 308 -0.09 14.85 12.18
N LYS A 309 0.31 15.19 13.43
CA LYS A 309 0.81 14.20 14.39
C LYS A 309 -0.31 13.36 14.99
N ILE A 310 -1.50 13.92 15.16
CA ILE A 310 -2.71 13.19 15.58
C ILE A 310 -3.15 12.28 14.44
N VAL A 311 -3.23 12.82 13.22
CA VAL A 311 -3.59 12.05 12.01
C VAL A 311 -2.64 10.87 11.80
N HIS A 312 -1.33 11.09 11.94
CA HIS A 312 -0.31 10.03 11.85
C HIS A 312 -0.55 8.91 12.87
N GLY A 313 -0.89 9.26 14.11
CA GLY A 313 -1.23 8.28 15.15
C GLY A 313 -2.52 7.50 14.84
N LYS A 314 -3.56 8.16 14.31
CA LYS A 314 -4.82 7.51 13.90
C LYS A 314 -4.62 6.58 12.69
N ALA A 315 -3.80 6.97 11.71
CA ALA A 315 -3.42 6.12 10.59
C ALA A 315 -2.65 4.88 11.06
N ALA A 316 -1.75 5.04 12.06
CA ALA A 316 -1.06 3.92 12.68
C ALA A 316 -2.04 2.96 13.40
N MET A 317 -3.06 3.47 14.09
CA MET A 317 -4.10 2.65 14.71
C MET A 317 -4.91 1.87 13.66
N ALA A 318 -5.32 2.52 12.59
CA ALA A 318 -6.06 1.91 11.50
C ALA A 318 -5.24 0.78 10.83
N LYS A 319 -3.99 1.06 10.46
CA LYS A 319 -3.08 0.08 9.84
C LYS A 319 -2.81 -1.12 10.75
N LEU A 320 -2.50 -0.88 12.00
CA LEU A 320 -2.25 -1.94 12.97
C LEU A 320 -3.46 -2.87 13.09
N TYR A 321 -4.64 -2.30 13.34
CA TYR A 321 -5.83 -3.12 13.57
C TYR A 321 -6.27 -3.86 12.30
N ALA A 322 -6.32 -3.17 11.15
CA ALA A 322 -6.78 -3.74 9.90
C ALA A 322 -5.85 -4.85 9.38
N SER A 323 -4.53 -4.68 9.43
CA SER A 323 -3.58 -5.70 8.95
C SER A 323 -3.57 -6.95 9.84
N GLU A 324 -3.67 -6.79 11.16
CA GLU A 324 -3.79 -7.93 12.08
C GLU A 324 -5.14 -8.64 11.92
N MET A 325 -6.23 -7.90 11.75
CA MET A 325 -7.56 -8.44 11.48
C MET A 325 -7.58 -9.25 10.18
N ALA A 326 -7.05 -8.68 9.08
CA ALA A 326 -7.04 -9.34 7.78
C ALA A 326 -6.29 -10.68 7.82
N GLY A 327 -5.17 -10.75 8.55
CA GLY A 327 -4.45 -11.99 8.77
C GLY A 327 -5.28 -13.05 9.50
N ARG A 328 -6.04 -12.67 10.55
CA ARG A 328 -6.93 -13.59 11.27
C ARG A 328 -8.11 -14.05 10.41
N VAL A 329 -8.69 -13.14 9.63
CA VAL A 329 -9.78 -13.46 8.71
C VAL A 329 -9.31 -14.42 7.61
N ALA A 330 -8.11 -14.22 7.07
CA ALA A 330 -7.52 -15.10 6.07
C ALA A 330 -7.29 -16.53 6.62
N ASP A 331 -6.76 -16.65 7.83
CA ASP A 331 -6.55 -17.93 8.51
C ASP A 331 -7.88 -18.68 8.71
N ARG A 332 -8.91 -17.99 9.22
CA ARG A 332 -10.25 -18.56 9.41
C ARG A 332 -10.88 -18.98 8.08
N ALA A 333 -10.68 -18.18 7.01
CA ALA A 333 -11.21 -18.51 5.68
C ALA A 333 -10.56 -19.78 5.11
N VAL A 334 -9.25 -19.94 5.20
CA VAL A 334 -8.56 -21.20 4.83
C VAL A 334 -9.13 -22.38 5.62
N GLN A 335 -9.32 -22.23 6.93
CA GLN A 335 -9.83 -23.27 7.79
C GLN A 335 -11.29 -23.66 7.42
N ILE A 336 -12.16 -22.69 7.13
CA ILE A 336 -13.55 -22.92 6.74
C ILE A 336 -13.64 -23.67 5.40
N LEU A 337 -12.84 -23.29 4.42
CA LEU A 337 -12.78 -23.93 3.10
C LEU A 337 -12.08 -25.31 3.14
N GLY A 338 -11.27 -25.57 4.17
CA GLY A 338 -10.48 -26.79 4.31
C GLY A 338 -9.52 -26.98 3.14
N GLY A 339 -9.42 -28.20 2.59
CA GLY A 339 -8.52 -28.49 1.47
C GLY A 339 -8.66 -27.55 0.27
N ARG A 340 -9.87 -27.07 -0.02
CA ARG A 340 -10.11 -26.10 -1.11
C ARG A 340 -9.50 -24.73 -0.81
N GLY A 341 -9.49 -24.30 0.45
CA GLY A 341 -8.87 -23.05 0.87
C GLY A 341 -7.33 -23.09 0.82
N TYR A 342 -6.74 -24.28 0.72
CA TYR A 342 -5.31 -24.51 0.67
C TYR A 342 -4.76 -24.69 -0.76
N MET A 343 -5.65 -24.76 -1.76
CA MET A 343 -5.28 -24.89 -3.18
C MET A 343 -4.89 -23.52 -3.75
N GLN A 344 -3.83 -23.46 -4.57
CA GLN A 344 -3.35 -22.21 -5.21
C GLN A 344 -4.39 -21.56 -6.15
N GLU A 345 -5.34 -22.35 -6.67
CA GLU A 345 -6.48 -21.87 -7.46
C GLU A 345 -7.44 -21.01 -6.63
N SER A 346 -7.41 -21.16 -5.29
CA SER A 346 -8.31 -20.45 -4.38
C SER A 346 -7.83 -19.01 -4.14
N PRO A 347 -8.71 -18.00 -4.28
CA PRO A 347 -8.37 -16.64 -3.87
C PRO A 347 -8.11 -16.53 -2.35
N VAL A 348 -8.62 -17.47 -1.57
CA VAL A 348 -8.43 -17.52 -0.11
C VAL A 348 -6.97 -17.84 0.24
N GLU A 349 -6.37 -18.82 -0.44
CA GLU A 349 -4.96 -19.19 -0.28
C GLU A 349 -4.05 -18.02 -0.68
N ARG A 350 -4.34 -17.37 -1.82
CA ARG A 350 -3.55 -16.22 -2.29
C ARG A 350 -3.61 -15.06 -1.30
N HIS A 351 -4.79 -14.68 -0.84
CA HIS A 351 -4.93 -13.65 0.20
C HIS A 351 -4.20 -14.02 1.50
N PHE A 352 -4.23 -15.29 1.92
CA PHE A 352 -3.50 -15.73 3.11
C PHE A 352 -2.00 -15.44 3.01
N ARG A 353 -1.38 -15.68 1.86
CA ARG A 353 0.04 -15.39 1.61
C ARG A 353 0.29 -13.89 1.47
N GLU A 354 -0.53 -13.18 0.71
CA GLU A 354 -0.34 -11.76 0.41
C GLU A 354 -0.52 -10.88 1.63
N LEU A 355 -1.59 -11.07 2.40
CA LEU A 355 -1.89 -10.27 3.59
C LEU A 355 -0.84 -10.41 4.70
N ARG A 356 0.05 -11.42 4.62
CA ARG A 356 1.10 -11.57 5.62
C ARG A 356 2.08 -10.40 5.62
N VAL A 357 2.36 -9.78 4.48
CA VAL A 357 3.29 -8.66 4.37
C VAL A 357 2.70 -7.36 4.93
N ASP A 358 1.38 -7.20 4.98
CA ASP A 358 0.72 -5.99 5.49
C ASP A 358 1.01 -5.69 6.96
N ARG A 359 1.46 -6.68 7.73
CA ARG A 359 1.96 -6.51 9.10
C ARG A 359 3.44 -6.13 9.16
N ILE A 360 4.15 -6.06 8.01
CA ILE A 360 5.60 -5.86 7.91
C ILE A 360 5.93 -4.53 7.24
N TRP A 361 5.46 -4.32 6.00
CA TRP A 361 5.82 -3.14 5.23
C TRP A 361 5.15 -1.85 5.75
N GLU A 362 5.66 -0.69 5.33
CA GLU A 362 5.22 0.66 5.74
C GLU A 362 5.22 0.87 7.27
N GLY A 363 6.14 0.17 7.93
CA GLY A 363 6.26 0.07 9.38
C GLY A 363 5.52 -1.12 9.95
N THR A 364 6.27 -1.99 10.61
CA THR A 364 5.73 -3.23 11.21
C THR A 364 4.63 -2.94 12.24
N SER A 365 3.87 -3.98 12.61
CA SER A 365 2.87 -3.89 13.70
C SER A 365 3.48 -3.37 15.00
N GLU A 366 4.77 -3.67 15.26
CA GLU A 366 5.52 -3.16 16.41
C GLU A 366 5.78 -1.67 16.29
N ILE A 367 6.19 -1.19 15.11
CA ILE A 367 6.40 0.25 14.85
C ILE A 367 5.07 1.02 14.97
N GLN A 368 3.96 0.48 14.50
CA GLN A 368 2.65 1.11 14.72
C GLN A 368 2.36 1.27 16.21
N ARG A 369 2.65 0.24 17.03
CA ARG A 369 2.47 0.31 18.50
C ARG A 369 3.38 1.36 19.15
N VAL A 370 4.61 1.50 18.70
CA VAL A 370 5.54 2.55 19.18
C VAL A 370 4.99 3.94 18.88
N ILE A 371 4.46 4.17 17.66
CA ILE A 371 3.86 5.44 17.26
C ILE A 371 2.64 5.77 18.12
N ILE A 372 1.73 4.81 18.29
CA ILE A 372 0.50 4.96 19.09
C ILE A 372 0.85 5.24 20.54
N ALA A 373 1.75 4.47 21.16
CA ALA A 373 2.17 4.64 22.53
C ALA A 373 2.85 6.01 22.72
N GLY A 374 3.75 6.40 21.81
CA GLY A 374 4.38 7.71 21.84
C GLY A 374 3.37 8.87 21.75
N GLY A 375 2.32 8.71 20.93
CA GLY A 375 1.21 9.64 20.85
C GLY A 375 0.43 9.72 22.18
N LEU A 376 0.08 8.57 22.74
CA LEU A 376 -0.64 8.45 24.00
C LEU A 376 0.10 9.14 25.16
N PHE A 377 1.38 8.85 25.33
CA PHE A 377 2.17 9.44 26.42
C PHE A 377 2.39 10.96 26.25
N LYS A 378 2.46 11.46 25.02
CA LYS A 378 2.69 12.89 24.75
C LYS A 378 1.42 13.74 24.76
N ARG A 379 0.24 13.17 24.41
CA ARG A 379 -0.99 13.91 24.14
C ARG A 379 -2.21 13.43 24.91
N GLY A 380 -2.07 12.32 25.66
CA GLY A 380 -3.18 11.68 26.36
C GLY A 380 -4.14 10.94 25.41
N ILE A 381 -5.26 10.51 25.96
CA ILE A 381 -6.22 9.62 25.29
C ILE A 381 -7.20 10.39 24.36
N ALA A 382 -7.56 11.62 24.73
CA ALA A 382 -8.64 12.37 24.10
C ALA A 382 -8.49 12.57 22.58
N PRO A 383 -7.31 12.88 22.00
CA PRO A 383 -7.15 13.06 20.56
C PRO A 383 -7.35 11.79 19.75
N TYR A 384 -7.13 10.63 20.36
CA TYR A 384 -7.12 9.31 19.69
C TYR A 384 -8.40 8.52 19.88
N ALA A 385 -8.97 8.52 21.08
CA ALA A 385 -10.16 7.73 21.40
C ALA A 385 -11.48 8.40 20.99
N GLY A 386 -11.44 9.57 20.35
CA GLY A 386 -12.63 10.30 19.95
C GLY A 386 -13.47 10.66 21.18
N GLY A 387 -13.10 11.70 21.90
CA GLY A 387 -13.93 12.15 22.99
C GLY A 387 -15.33 12.48 22.48
N VAL A 388 -16.34 11.77 22.98
CA VAL A 388 -17.65 12.38 23.16
C VAL A 388 -17.38 13.50 24.14
N THR A 389 -16.97 14.66 23.64
CA THR A 389 -16.90 15.86 24.46
C THR A 389 -18.30 16.13 24.93
N ALA A 390 -18.48 16.08 26.23
CA ALA A 390 -19.70 16.53 26.89
C ALA A 390 -20.01 17.97 26.55
#